data_cf19b2f49b9398dc7ec56ccd928bbbd5
#
_entry.id   cf19b2f49b9398dc7ec56ccd928bbbd5
#
_cell.length_a   1.000
_cell.length_b   1.000
_cell.length_c   1.000
_cell.angle_alpha   90.00
_cell.angle_beta   90.00
_cell.angle_gamma   90.00
#
_symmetry.space_group_name_H-M   'P 1'
#
loop_
_entity.id
_entity.type
_entity.pdbx_description
1 polymer ?
#
loop_
_entity_poly.entity_id
_entity_poly.type
_entity_poly.pdbx_seq_one_letter_code
_entity_poly.pdbx_strand_id
1 'polypeptide(L)'
;MTHTRYAFIKAKWHSNIVNRSLDGFFEVIPKDQIDIYDVPGALELPLMAKLLAETGKYSVIVAAAFVVDGGIYRHDFVAQAVVDGLVRASMDTNIPILSISLTPHQYQETEFHDKVFQSHFKEKGREAANAALGIIEARSKI
;
A
#
# COMPACT_ATOMS: atom_id res chain seq x y z
N MET A 1 19.46 20.34 0.16
CA MET A 1 18.49 19.73 1.08
C MET A 1 17.73 18.63 0.37
N THR A 2 17.85 17.43 0.88
CA THR A 2 17.14 16.29 0.29
C THR A 2 15.72 16.27 0.82
N HIS A 3 14.76 16.30 -0.08
CA HIS A 3 13.37 16.13 0.28
C HIS A 3 13.06 14.65 0.39
N THR A 4 12.40 14.25 1.47
CA THR A 4 11.90 12.90 1.62
C THR A 4 10.85 12.64 0.55
N ARG A 5 10.97 11.53 -0.16
CA ARG A 5 10.00 11.12 -1.17
C ARG A 5 9.43 9.76 -0.85
N TYR A 6 8.17 9.60 -1.17
CA TYR A 6 7.40 8.37 -0.94
C TYR A 6 6.84 7.88 -2.27
N ALA A 7 6.85 6.57 -2.47
CA ALA A 7 6.12 5.97 -3.57
C ALA A 7 4.84 5.34 -3.02
N PHE A 8 3.73 5.58 -3.67
CA PHE A 8 2.45 4.97 -3.30
C PHE A 8 1.95 4.16 -4.49
N ILE A 9 1.97 2.84 -4.35
CA ILE A 9 1.53 1.91 -5.40
C ILE A 9 0.14 1.44 -5.06
N LYS A 10 -0.77 1.50 -6.01
CA LYS A 10 -2.14 1.03 -5.79
C LYS A 10 -2.60 0.12 -6.92
N ALA A 11 -3.26 -0.96 -6.53
CA ALA A 11 -3.88 -1.88 -7.48
C ALA A 11 -5.18 -1.28 -8.00
N LYS A 12 -5.49 -1.56 -9.27
CA LYS A 12 -6.69 -1.02 -9.90
C LYS A 12 -7.96 -1.78 -9.51
N TRP A 13 -7.85 -2.99 -8.99
CA TRP A 13 -9.01 -3.74 -8.51
C TRP A 13 -9.68 -2.96 -7.37
N HIS A 14 -11.00 -2.79 -7.46
CA HIS A 14 -11.78 -2.04 -6.46
C HIS A 14 -11.18 -0.67 -6.16
N SER A 15 -10.84 0.07 -7.23
CA SER A 15 -10.17 1.37 -7.11
C SER A 15 -10.96 2.38 -6.29
N ASN A 16 -12.30 2.31 -6.30
CA ASN A 16 -13.14 3.19 -5.48
C ASN A 16 -12.88 3.03 -3.98
N ILE A 17 -12.48 1.84 -3.55
CA ILE A 17 -12.11 1.55 -2.16
C ILE A 17 -10.63 1.87 -1.93
N VAL A 18 -9.76 1.33 -2.78
CA VAL A 18 -8.32 1.47 -2.64
C VAL A 18 -7.88 2.94 -2.66
N ASN A 19 -8.47 3.75 -3.53
CA ASN A 19 -8.12 5.17 -3.64
C ASN A 19 -8.36 5.95 -2.34
N ARG A 20 -9.25 5.47 -1.46
CA ARG A 20 -9.47 6.14 -0.18
C ARG A 20 -8.24 6.07 0.72
N SER A 21 -7.40 5.03 0.57
CA SER A 21 -6.17 4.94 1.34
C SER A 21 -5.20 6.08 0.98
N LEU A 22 -5.19 6.47 -0.29
CA LEU A 22 -4.39 7.61 -0.73
C LEU A 22 -4.90 8.91 -0.12
N ASP A 23 -6.22 9.09 -0.03
CA ASP A 23 -6.80 10.27 0.61
C ASP A 23 -6.36 10.39 2.07
N GLY A 24 -6.36 9.28 2.79
CA GLY A 24 -5.88 9.27 4.18
C GLY A 24 -4.39 9.56 4.29
N PHE A 25 -3.61 9.02 3.36
CA PHE A 25 -2.17 9.27 3.32
C PHE A 25 -1.87 10.75 3.09
N PHE A 26 -2.62 11.40 2.20
CA PHE A 26 -2.46 12.84 1.93
C PHE A 26 -2.78 13.73 3.14
N GLU A 27 -3.56 13.24 4.10
CA GLU A 27 -3.86 14.02 5.30
C GLU A 27 -2.64 14.23 6.19
N VAL A 28 -1.63 13.38 6.06
CA VAL A 28 -0.43 13.38 6.91
C VAL A 28 0.81 13.79 6.13
N ILE A 29 0.95 13.30 4.90
CA ILE A 29 2.13 13.55 4.07
C ILE A 29 1.74 14.40 2.87
N PRO A 30 2.46 15.51 2.62
CA PRO A 30 2.13 16.41 1.50
C PRO A 30 2.18 15.70 0.15
N LYS A 31 1.24 16.04 -0.73
CA LYS A 31 1.12 15.44 -2.06
C LYS A 31 2.37 15.59 -2.92
N ASP A 32 3.08 16.70 -2.77
CA ASP A 32 4.29 16.98 -3.57
C ASP A 32 5.47 16.09 -3.19
N GLN A 33 5.37 15.33 -2.09
CA GLN A 33 6.37 14.36 -1.67
C GLN A 33 6.04 12.93 -2.14
N ILE A 34 4.91 12.73 -2.81
CA ILE A 34 4.38 11.40 -3.12
C ILE A 34 4.31 11.20 -4.62
N ASP A 35 4.95 10.13 -5.12
CA ASP A 35 4.78 9.66 -6.49
C ASP A 35 3.80 8.49 -6.46
N ILE A 36 2.81 8.53 -7.34
CA ILE A 36 1.73 7.54 -7.37
C ILE A 36 1.91 6.62 -8.58
N TYR A 37 1.80 5.32 -8.35
CA TYR A 37 1.91 4.30 -9.39
C TYR A 37 0.70 3.38 -9.34
N ASP A 38 0.12 3.10 -10.51
CA ASP A 38 -0.97 2.15 -10.63
C ASP A 38 -0.47 0.83 -11.20
N VAL A 39 -0.93 -0.28 -10.62
CA VAL A 39 -0.65 -1.62 -11.15
C VAL A 39 -1.98 -2.36 -11.38
N PRO A 40 -2.00 -3.37 -12.26
CA PRO A 40 -3.26 -4.05 -12.58
C PRO A 40 -3.94 -4.69 -11.37
N GLY A 41 -3.20 -5.40 -10.55
CA GLY A 41 -3.76 -6.10 -9.41
C GLY A 41 -2.77 -6.23 -8.26
N ALA A 42 -3.20 -6.91 -7.21
CA ALA A 42 -2.41 -7.05 -5.99
C ALA A 42 -1.11 -7.84 -6.21
N LEU A 43 -1.15 -8.85 -7.09
CA LEU A 43 0.03 -9.70 -7.34
C LEU A 43 1.18 -8.95 -7.98
N GLU A 44 0.95 -7.81 -8.60
CA GLU A 44 2.00 -6.99 -9.20
C GLU A 44 2.67 -6.03 -8.21
N LEU A 45 2.11 -5.91 -7.00
CA LEU A 45 2.64 -4.99 -5.99
C LEU A 45 4.07 -5.32 -5.56
N PRO A 46 4.41 -6.59 -5.24
CA PRO A 46 5.76 -6.88 -4.73
C PRO A 46 6.88 -6.54 -5.71
N LEU A 47 6.73 -6.93 -6.97
CA LEU A 47 7.76 -6.61 -7.97
C LEU A 47 7.87 -5.11 -8.19
N MET A 48 6.74 -4.42 -8.33
CA MET A 48 6.76 -2.97 -8.52
C MET A 48 7.44 -2.27 -7.34
N ALA A 49 7.12 -2.69 -6.12
CA ALA A 49 7.73 -2.14 -4.92
C ALA A 49 9.24 -2.35 -4.92
N LYS A 50 9.70 -3.54 -5.29
CA LYS A 50 11.13 -3.85 -5.36
C LYS A 50 11.84 -2.96 -6.38
N LEU A 51 11.26 -2.83 -7.57
CA LEU A 51 11.86 -2.00 -8.62
C LEU A 51 11.96 -0.53 -8.20
N LEU A 52 10.94 -0.01 -7.56
CA LEU A 52 10.95 1.36 -7.07
C LEU A 52 11.95 1.55 -5.93
N ALA A 53 12.06 0.57 -5.05
CA ALA A 53 13.03 0.60 -3.96
C ALA A 53 14.47 0.64 -4.50
N GLU A 54 14.73 -0.08 -5.57
CA GLU A 54 16.07 -0.17 -6.19
C GLU A 54 16.49 1.14 -6.87
N THR A 55 15.54 2.06 -7.13
CA THR A 55 15.89 3.35 -7.71
C THR A 55 16.68 4.26 -6.76
N GLY A 56 16.57 4.02 -5.47
CA GLY A 56 17.18 4.88 -4.45
C GLY A 56 16.48 6.21 -4.25
N LYS A 57 15.33 6.44 -4.90
CA LYS A 57 14.60 7.71 -4.83
C LYS A 57 13.71 7.83 -3.61
N TYR A 58 13.27 6.72 -3.03
CA TYR A 58 12.20 6.71 -2.05
C TYR A 58 12.68 6.28 -0.68
N SER A 59 12.24 7.00 0.34
CA SER A 59 12.54 6.64 1.73
C SER A 59 11.60 5.56 2.24
N VAL A 60 10.37 5.54 1.74
CA VAL A 60 9.35 4.55 2.10
C VAL A 60 8.46 4.30 0.87
N ILE A 61 8.03 3.08 0.72
CA ILE A 61 7.10 2.68 -0.34
C ILE A 61 5.85 2.11 0.33
N VAL A 62 4.68 2.51 -0.16
CA VAL A 62 3.40 2.01 0.32
C VAL A 62 2.72 1.25 -0.82
N ALA A 63 2.18 0.09 -0.52
CA ALA A 63 1.50 -0.75 -1.50
C ALA A 63 0.08 -1.06 -1.02
N ALA A 64 -0.91 -0.67 -1.81
CA ALA A 64 -2.32 -0.75 -1.43
C ALA A 64 -3.13 -1.61 -2.42
N ALA A 65 -3.94 -2.50 -1.88
CA ALA A 65 -4.88 -3.33 -2.62
C ALA A 65 -6.01 -3.78 -1.72
N PHE A 66 -7.16 -4.03 -2.33
CA PHE A 66 -8.28 -4.68 -1.65
C PHE A 66 -8.48 -6.05 -2.29
N VAL A 67 -8.13 -7.10 -1.56
CA VAL A 67 -8.09 -8.47 -2.08
C VAL A 67 -9.33 -9.23 -1.60
N VAL A 68 -10.18 -9.60 -2.55
CA VAL A 68 -11.38 -10.38 -2.30
C VAL A 68 -11.40 -11.60 -3.21
N ASP A 69 -12.31 -12.54 -2.97
CA ASP A 69 -12.42 -13.73 -3.82
C ASP A 69 -12.76 -13.33 -5.25
N GLY A 70 -11.92 -13.78 -6.19
CA GLY A 70 -12.21 -13.74 -7.61
C GLY A 70 -12.72 -15.10 -8.08
N GLY A 71 -13.02 -15.21 -9.38
CA GLY A 71 -13.60 -16.45 -9.92
C GLY A 71 -12.68 -17.67 -9.86
N ILE A 72 -11.37 -17.47 -9.82
CA ILE A 72 -10.37 -18.54 -9.90
C ILE A 72 -9.54 -18.64 -8.62
N TYR A 73 -9.16 -17.49 -8.05
CA TYR A 73 -8.23 -17.45 -6.91
C TYR A 73 -8.96 -17.16 -5.61
N ARG A 74 -8.55 -17.84 -4.56
CA ARG A 74 -9.01 -17.54 -3.21
C ARG A 74 -8.24 -16.33 -2.68
N HIS A 75 -8.96 -15.41 -2.02
CA HIS A 75 -8.39 -14.16 -1.53
C HIS A 75 -7.26 -14.37 -0.52
N ASP A 76 -7.38 -15.40 0.33
CA ASP A 76 -6.38 -15.65 1.38
C ASP A 76 -5.03 -16.07 0.79
N PHE A 77 -5.02 -16.86 -0.28
CA PHE A 77 -3.77 -17.24 -0.95
C PHE A 77 -3.11 -16.03 -1.63
N VAL A 78 -3.91 -15.21 -2.31
CA VAL A 78 -3.38 -14.01 -2.97
C VAL A 78 -2.86 -13.03 -1.94
N ALA A 79 -3.63 -12.76 -0.88
CA ALA A 79 -3.23 -11.83 0.17
C ALA A 79 -1.93 -12.27 0.84
N GLN A 80 -1.79 -13.56 1.15
CA GLN A 80 -0.59 -14.10 1.79
C GLN A 80 0.63 -13.92 0.88
N ALA A 81 0.49 -14.27 -0.40
CA ALA A 81 1.58 -14.13 -1.37
C ALA A 81 2.02 -12.67 -1.51
N VAL A 82 1.06 -11.75 -1.54
CA VAL A 82 1.36 -10.32 -1.67
C VAL A 82 2.11 -9.81 -0.46
N VAL A 83 1.62 -10.10 0.75
CA VAL A 83 2.25 -9.63 1.99
C VAL A 83 3.66 -10.22 2.12
N ASP A 84 3.81 -11.52 1.88
CA ASP A 84 5.13 -12.17 1.93
C ASP A 84 6.09 -11.56 0.90
N GLY A 85 5.59 -11.28 -0.30
CA GLY A 85 6.40 -10.66 -1.35
C GLY A 85 6.83 -9.24 -1.00
N LEU A 86 5.95 -8.45 -0.39
CA LEU A 86 6.28 -7.09 0.03
C LEU A 86 7.32 -7.08 1.15
N VAL A 87 7.19 -7.97 2.12
CA VAL A 87 8.18 -8.11 3.21
C VAL A 87 9.52 -8.51 2.63
N ARG A 88 9.54 -9.48 1.71
CA ARG A 88 10.76 -9.92 1.07
C ARG A 88 11.41 -8.80 0.27
N ALA A 89 10.64 -8.05 -0.50
CA ALA A 89 11.15 -6.91 -1.27
C ALA A 89 11.79 -5.87 -0.34
N SER A 90 11.18 -5.61 0.81
CA SER A 90 11.72 -4.70 1.81
C SER A 90 13.05 -5.20 2.37
N MET A 91 13.12 -6.49 2.72
CA MET A 91 14.34 -7.09 3.26
C MET A 91 15.47 -7.12 2.23
N ASP A 92 15.13 -7.40 0.96
CA ASP A 92 16.13 -7.49 -0.11
C ASP A 92 16.70 -6.13 -0.50
N THR A 93 15.94 -5.06 -0.33
CA THR A 93 16.34 -3.72 -0.78
C THR A 93 16.75 -2.78 0.34
N ASN A 94 16.50 -3.14 1.58
CA ASN A 94 16.70 -2.29 2.75
C ASN A 94 15.88 -0.99 2.72
N ILE A 95 14.77 -1.01 1.99
CA ILE A 95 13.82 0.12 1.95
C ILE A 95 12.51 -0.32 2.60
N PRO A 96 11.97 0.45 3.55
CA PRO A 96 10.68 0.11 4.16
C PRO A 96 9.57 0.07 3.13
N ILE A 97 8.84 -1.03 3.09
CA ILE A 97 7.67 -1.19 2.23
C ILE A 97 6.49 -1.50 3.14
N LEU A 98 5.53 -0.59 3.18
CA LEU A 98 4.35 -0.70 4.04
C LEU A 98 3.19 -1.27 3.23
N SER A 99 2.43 -2.17 3.85
CA SER A 99 1.32 -2.82 3.17
C SER A 99 -0.02 -2.26 3.63
N ILE A 100 -0.83 -1.82 2.66
CA ILE A 100 -2.26 -1.63 2.82
C ILE A 100 -2.96 -2.64 1.89
N SER A 101 -2.43 -3.86 1.83
CA SER A 101 -3.05 -4.95 1.09
C SER A 101 -3.96 -5.69 2.06
N LEU A 102 -5.24 -5.35 2.02
CA LEU A 102 -6.22 -5.83 2.99
C LEU A 102 -7.16 -6.84 2.34
N THR A 103 -7.53 -7.85 3.12
CA THR A 103 -8.49 -8.86 2.69
C THR A 103 -9.54 -9.06 3.78
N PRO A 104 -10.82 -8.80 3.50
CA PRO A 104 -11.88 -9.02 4.49
C PRO A 104 -12.26 -10.49 4.55
N HIS A 105 -12.83 -10.92 5.67
CA HIS A 105 -13.40 -12.27 5.78
C HIS A 105 -14.56 -12.46 4.82
N GLN A 106 -15.41 -11.45 4.69
CA GLN A 106 -16.53 -11.45 3.77
C GLN A 106 -16.69 -10.09 3.12
N TYR A 107 -16.90 -10.07 1.83
CA TYR A 107 -17.18 -8.86 1.10
C TYR A 107 -18.22 -9.14 0.02
N GLN A 108 -19.24 -8.29 -0.05
CA GLN A 108 -20.22 -8.30 -1.12
C GLN A 108 -20.21 -6.93 -1.78
N GLU A 109 -20.32 -6.91 -3.11
CA GLU A 109 -20.33 -5.65 -3.87
C GLU A 109 -21.67 -4.94 -3.67
N THR A 110 -21.88 -4.39 -2.47
CA THR A 110 -23.06 -3.61 -2.12
C THR A 110 -22.62 -2.21 -1.73
N GLU A 111 -23.53 -1.25 -1.86
CA GLU A 111 -23.24 0.13 -1.47
C GLU A 111 -22.84 0.24 0.01
N PHE A 112 -23.49 -0.54 0.86
CA PHE A 112 -23.19 -0.54 2.29
C PHE A 112 -21.77 -1.01 2.56
N HIS A 113 -21.38 -2.17 2.00
CA HIS A 113 -20.03 -2.70 2.17
C HIS A 113 -18.98 -1.77 1.57
N ASP A 114 -19.24 -1.20 0.38
CA ASP A 114 -18.31 -0.27 -0.25
C ASP A 114 -18.03 0.93 0.64
N LYS A 115 -19.07 1.51 1.25
CA LYS A 115 -18.89 2.66 2.14
C LYS A 115 -18.09 2.30 3.40
N VAL A 116 -18.35 1.14 3.98
CA VAL A 116 -17.63 0.67 5.16
C VAL A 116 -16.14 0.53 4.83
N PHE A 117 -15.81 -0.15 3.74
CA PHE A 117 -14.42 -0.37 3.37
C PHE A 117 -13.73 0.88 2.84
N GLN A 118 -14.45 1.81 2.18
CA GLN A 118 -13.88 3.10 1.81
C GLN A 118 -13.43 3.87 3.05
N SER A 119 -14.28 3.94 4.08
CA SER A 119 -13.92 4.61 5.33
C SER A 119 -12.74 3.93 6.02
N HIS A 120 -12.74 2.60 6.05
CA HIS A 120 -11.66 1.82 6.64
C HIS A 120 -10.33 2.04 5.91
N PHE A 121 -10.36 2.05 4.58
CA PHE A 121 -9.15 2.30 3.79
C PHE A 121 -8.60 3.70 4.00
N LYS A 122 -9.47 4.69 4.14
CA LYS A 122 -9.01 6.04 4.44
C LYS A 122 -8.26 6.08 5.76
N GLU A 123 -8.80 5.42 6.78
CA GLU A 123 -8.14 5.32 8.09
C GLU A 123 -6.81 4.57 7.97
N LYS A 124 -6.77 3.46 7.22
CA LYS A 124 -5.54 2.70 7.02
C LYS A 124 -4.49 3.50 6.26
N GLY A 125 -4.91 4.35 5.33
CA GLY A 125 -3.99 5.26 4.65
C GLY A 125 -3.34 6.26 5.61
N ARG A 126 -4.13 6.79 6.52
CA ARG A 126 -3.64 7.70 7.57
C ARG A 126 -2.66 6.97 8.49
N GLU A 127 -3.00 5.75 8.90
CA GLU A 127 -2.12 4.92 9.73
C GLU A 127 -0.80 4.60 9.02
N ALA A 128 -0.85 4.29 7.73
CA ALA A 128 0.35 4.01 6.94
C ALA A 128 1.25 5.25 6.84
N ALA A 129 0.66 6.43 6.69
CA ALA A 129 1.45 7.66 6.65
C ALA A 129 2.18 7.88 7.99
N ASN A 130 1.48 7.67 9.10
CA ASN A 130 2.12 7.78 10.42
C ASN A 130 3.20 6.71 10.62
N ALA A 131 2.97 5.49 10.13
CA ALA A 131 3.99 4.44 10.17
C ALA A 131 5.20 4.79 9.31
N ALA A 132 4.99 5.43 8.16
CA ALA A 132 6.09 5.89 7.30
C ALA A 132 6.98 6.88 8.04
N LEU A 133 6.38 7.86 8.69
CA LEU A 133 7.13 8.82 9.50
C LEU A 133 7.87 8.13 10.64
N GLY A 134 7.22 7.18 11.29
CA GLY A 134 7.81 6.44 12.41
C GLY A 134 9.02 5.61 12.01
N ILE A 135 8.96 4.91 10.88
CA ILE A 135 10.07 4.08 10.44
C ILE A 135 11.27 4.94 9.97
N ILE A 136 11.01 6.09 9.36
CA ILE A 136 12.07 7.02 8.99
C ILE A 136 12.80 7.48 10.25
N GLU A 137 12.06 7.87 11.28
CA GLU A 137 12.65 8.28 12.54
C GLU A 137 13.45 7.14 13.18
N ALA A 138 12.88 5.95 13.24
CA ALA A 138 13.56 4.80 13.83
C ALA A 138 14.90 4.50 13.14
N ARG A 139 14.91 4.57 11.80
CA ARG A 139 16.14 4.32 11.03
C ARG A 139 17.19 5.41 11.21
N SER A 140 16.76 6.63 11.48
CA SER A 140 17.68 7.73 11.68
C SER A 140 18.56 7.56 12.93
N LYS A 141 18.19 6.66 13.80
CA LYS A 141 18.91 6.38 15.04
C LYS A 141 19.95 5.26 14.92
N ILE A 142 20.06 4.64 13.76
CA ILE A 142 21.02 3.54 13.54
C ILE A 142 22.38 4.03 13.08
#